data_8b420529951f9a1cf2d5df71e7d7c624
#
_entry.id   8b420529951f9a1cf2d5df71e7d7c624
#
_cell.length_a   1.000
_cell.length_b   1.000
_cell.length_c   1.000
_cell.angle_alpha   90.00
_cell.angle_beta   90.00
_cell.angle_gamma   90.00
#
_symmetry.space_group_name_H-M   'P 1'
#
loop_
_entity.id
_entity.type
_entity.pdbx_description
1 polymer ?
#
loop_
_entity_poly.entity_id
_entity_poly.type
_entity_poly.pdbx_seq_one_letter_code
_entity_poly.pdbx_strand_id
1 'polypeptide(L)'
;MSAKQNILGKLRKSLTGTTPIADDFDVDLVTQPYTYSAEQRIPQLRKLMEAVHTEIHLTSADGWPALLAQLLRDRQLPSLLIAPTTPHGQRITQHWANNPDLPALKSYDRPMEEWKAELFNDTPASLTGTLGAIAATGSLILWPTREEPRLMSLVPPVHFALLKASQIRDNFYQVQQEFEWAQGMPTNALLVSGPSKTADIEQVLAYGAHGPKDLVVLILEDQ
;
A
#
# COMPACT_ATOMS: atom_id res chain seq x y z
N MET A 1 -29.31 -25.61 14.58
CA MET A 1 -28.73 -24.95 13.39
C MET A 1 -27.81 -23.83 13.86
N SER A 2 -26.64 -23.65 13.26
CA SER A 2 -25.74 -22.55 13.63
C SER A 2 -26.30 -21.20 13.17
N ALA A 3 -25.87 -20.09 13.80
CA ALA A 3 -26.23 -18.73 13.38
C ALA A 3 -25.92 -18.51 11.90
N LYS A 4 -24.77 -19.02 11.39
CA LYS A 4 -24.38 -19.00 9.98
C LYS A 4 -25.41 -19.68 9.08
N GLN A 5 -25.91 -20.88 9.47
CA GLN A 5 -26.90 -21.60 8.67
C GLN A 5 -28.24 -20.86 8.62
N ASN A 6 -28.64 -20.21 9.72
CA ASN A 6 -29.87 -19.41 9.77
C ASN A 6 -29.76 -18.17 8.87
N ILE A 7 -28.63 -17.45 8.88
CA ILE A 7 -28.40 -16.28 8.04
C ILE A 7 -28.41 -16.70 6.55
N LEU A 8 -27.62 -17.72 6.18
CA LEU A 8 -27.57 -18.22 4.82
C LEU A 8 -28.92 -18.75 4.35
N GLY A 9 -29.69 -19.41 5.21
CA GLY A 9 -31.04 -19.89 4.91
C GLY A 9 -31.98 -18.72 4.57
N LYS A 10 -31.95 -17.63 5.36
CA LYS A 10 -32.75 -16.43 5.09
C LYS A 10 -32.37 -15.78 3.75
N LEU A 11 -31.06 -15.61 3.48
CA LEU A 11 -30.59 -15.04 2.22
C LEU A 11 -31.01 -15.88 1.02
N ARG A 12 -30.83 -17.21 1.08
CA ARG A 12 -31.27 -18.12 0.00
C ARG A 12 -32.77 -18.03 -0.23
N LYS A 13 -33.56 -17.96 0.85
CA LYS A 13 -35.02 -17.81 0.75
C LYS A 13 -35.43 -16.48 0.10
N SER A 14 -34.72 -15.37 0.41
CA SER A 14 -35.00 -14.08 -0.19
C SER A 14 -34.66 -14.01 -1.69
N LEU A 15 -33.72 -14.85 -2.15
CA LEU A 15 -33.33 -14.96 -3.56
C LEU A 15 -34.18 -15.97 -4.35
N THR A 16 -35.11 -16.69 -3.70
CA THR A 16 -35.97 -17.66 -4.38
C THR A 16 -36.90 -16.93 -5.36
N GLY A 17 -36.84 -17.31 -6.64
CA GLY A 17 -37.65 -16.70 -7.71
C GLY A 17 -37.05 -15.43 -8.32
N THR A 18 -35.83 -15.02 -7.91
CA THR A 18 -35.11 -13.96 -8.59
C THR A 18 -34.35 -14.52 -9.80
N THR A 19 -34.35 -13.80 -10.90
CA THR A 19 -33.49 -14.09 -12.05
C THR A 19 -32.14 -13.44 -11.82
N PRO A 20 -30.99 -14.17 -11.96
CA PRO A 20 -29.69 -13.54 -11.94
C PRO A 20 -29.61 -12.42 -12.96
N ILE A 21 -29.02 -11.31 -12.57
CA ILE A 21 -28.73 -10.22 -13.52
C ILE A 21 -27.69 -10.76 -14.50
N ALA A 22 -27.92 -10.54 -15.80
CA ALA A 22 -26.94 -10.91 -16.82
C ALA A 22 -25.61 -10.17 -16.56
N ASP A 23 -24.49 -10.88 -16.72
CA ASP A 23 -23.15 -10.37 -16.50
C ASP A 23 -22.59 -9.84 -17.83
N ASP A 24 -23.35 -8.95 -18.49
CA ASP A 24 -23.09 -8.39 -19.82
C ASP A 24 -22.92 -6.87 -19.79
N PHE A 25 -22.25 -6.33 -18.79
CA PHE A 25 -21.96 -4.90 -18.75
C PHE A 25 -20.88 -4.53 -19.79
N ASP A 26 -21.01 -3.33 -20.35
CA ASP A 26 -20.04 -2.78 -21.29
C ASP A 26 -18.76 -2.37 -20.57
N VAL A 27 -17.71 -3.20 -20.67
CA VAL A 27 -16.41 -2.98 -20.05
C VAL A 27 -15.75 -1.72 -20.58
N ASP A 28 -15.89 -1.45 -21.90
CA ASP A 28 -15.24 -0.29 -22.53
C ASP A 28 -15.83 1.02 -22.01
N LEU A 29 -17.11 1.06 -21.71
CA LEU A 29 -17.76 2.23 -21.11
C LEU A 29 -17.12 2.66 -19.80
N VAL A 30 -16.67 1.71 -18.99
CA VAL A 30 -16.09 2.00 -17.65
C VAL A 30 -14.56 2.10 -17.66
N THR A 31 -13.89 1.58 -18.69
CA THR A 31 -12.42 1.54 -18.75
C THR A 31 -11.83 2.53 -19.73
N GLN A 32 -12.49 2.78 -20.88
CA GLN A 32 -11.97 3.66 -21.94
C GLN A 32 -11.57 5.06 -21.47
N PRO A 33 -12.35 5.76 -20.62
CA PRO A 33 -11.98 7.09 -20.12
C PRO A 33 -10.71 7.09 -19.24
N TYR A 34 -10.28 5.93 -18.78
CA TYR A 34 -9.19 5.71 -17.85
C TYR A 34 -8.12 4.78 -18.42
N THR A 35 -7.84 4.89 -19.70
CA THR A 35 -6.79 4.14 -20.39
C THR A 35 -5.61 5.07 -20.65
N TYR A 36 -4.41 4.63 -20.31
CA TYR A 36 -3.17 5.39 -20.41
C TYR A 36 -2.10 4.59 -21.15
N SER A 37 -1.24 5.26 -21.91
CA SER A 37 -0.01 4.62 -22.42
C SER A 37 0.96 4.34 -21.26
N ALA A 38 1.94 3.46 -21.48
CA ALA A 38 2.96 3.15 -20.46
C ALA A 38 3.65 4.43 -19.94
N GLU A 39 3.97 5.36 -20.84
CA GLU A 39 4.63 6.63 -20.53
C GLU A 39 3.73 7.60 -19.75
N GLN A 40 2.41 7.45 -19.84
CA GLN A 40 1.44 8.31 -19.16
C GLN A 40 1.10 7.84 -17.74
N ARG A 41 1.31 6.56 -17.41
CA ARG A 41 0.91 5.97 -16.11
C ARG A 41 1.59 6.63 -14.91
N ILE A 42 2.92 6.77 -14.96
CA ILE A 42 3.69 7.40 -13.87
C ILE A 42 3.32 8.87 -13.72
N PRO A 43 3.33 9.72 -14.77
CA PRO A 43 2.89 11.11 -14.65
C PRO A 43 1.48 11.28 -14.09
N GLN A 44 0.54 10.44 -14.52
CA GLN A 44 -0.85 10.49 -14.04
C GLN A 44 -0.93 10.09 -12.55
N LEU A 45 -0.27 9.00 -12.16
CA LEU A 45 -0.20 8.55 -10.77
C LEU A 45 0.38 9.66 -9.89
N ARG A 46 1.53 10.23 -10.26
CA ARG A 46 2.20 11.32 -9.54
C ARG A 46 1.31 12.54 -9.38
N LYS A 47 0.71 13.00 -10.47
CA LYS A 47 -0.19 14.17 -10.45
C LYS A 47 -1.28 14.05 -9.38
N LEU A 48 -1.88 12.87 -9.24
CA LEU A 48 -2.98 12.67 -8.28
C LEU A 48 -2.48 12.48 -6.85
N MET A 49 -1.40 11.73 -6.66
CA MET A 49 -0.86 11.45 -5.33
C MET A 49 -0.15 12.67 -4.74
N GLU A 50 0.62 13.42 -5.54
CA GLU A 50 1.28 14.66 -5.09
C GLU A 50 0.25 15.76 -4.73
N ALA A 51 -0.91 15.79 -5.40
CA ALA A 51 -2.01 16.70 -5.07
C ALA A 51 -2.61 16.45 -3.67
N VAL A 52 -2.41 15.28 -3.11
CA VAL A 52 -2.83 14.92 -1.74
C VAL A 52 -1.63 14.73 -0.80
N HIS A 53 -0.50 15.37 -1.11
CA HIS A 53 0.72 15.44 -0.29
C HIS A 53 1.51 14.13 -0.16
N THR A 54 1.41 13.22 -1.11
CA THR A 54 2.34 12.10 -1.22
C THR A 54 3.64 12.57 -1.83
N GLU A 55 4.76 12.20 -1.24
CA GLU A 55 6.08 12.43 -1.79
C GLU A 55 6.49 11.27 -2.70
N ILE A 56 6.95 11.53 -3.93
CA ILE A 56 7.26 10.49 -4.91
C ILE A 56 8.67 10.68 -5.47
N HIS A 57 9.46 9.62 -5.42
CA HIS A 57 10.79 9.54 -6.00
C HIS A 57 10.86 8.45 -7.06
N LEU A 58 11.42 8.78 -8.21
CA LEU A 58 11.81 7.81 -9.23
C LEU A 58 13.23 7.34 -8.91
N THR A 59 13.47 6.05 -9.02
CA THR A 59 14.77 5.46 -8.73
C THR A 59 14.96 4.15 -9.48
N SER A 60 16.22 3.75 -9.67
CA SER A 60 16.51 2.45 -10.26
C SER A 60 16.31 1.30 -9.27
N ALA A 61 16.18 0.08 -9.81
CA ALA A 61 16.13 -1.14 -9.02
C ALA A 61 17.36 -1.31 -8.09
N ASP A 62 18.51 -0.75 -8.43
CA ASP A 62 19.73 -0.83 -7.62
C ASP A 62 19.94 0.37 -6.70
N GLY A 63 19.43 1.54 -7.07
CA GLY A 63 19.66 2.80 -6.36
C GLY A 63 18.75 3.05 -5.16
N TRP A 64 17.58 2.41 -5.10
CA TRP A 64 16.58 2.72 -4.08
C TRP A 64 17.03 2.51 -2.62
N PRO A 65 17.91 1.52 -2.26
CA PRO A 65 18.35 1.41 -0.87
C PRO A 65 19.18 2.62 -0.42
N ALA A 66 20.04 3.14 -1.30
CA ALA A 66 20.82 4.33 -1.00
C ALA A 66 19.94 5.59 -0.89
N LEU A 67 18.95 5.72 -1.78
CA LEU A 67 17.97 6.81 -1.72
C LEU A 67 17.16 6.73 -0.42
N LEU A 68 16.66 5.56 -0.03
CA LEU A 68 15.94 5.37 1.23
C LEU A 68 16.81 5.76 2.44
N ALA A 69 18.08 5.34 2.44
CA ALA A 69 19.03 5.71 3.49
C ALA A 69 19.24 7.23 3.59
N GLN A 70 19.31 7.92 2.45
CA GLN A 70 19.37 9.38 2.40
C GLN A 70 18.09 10.01 2.98
N LEU A 71 16.91 9.56 2.53
CA LEU A 71 15.63 10.09 2.98
C LEU A 71 15.39 9.88 4.49
N LEU A 72 15.88 8.79 5.06
CA LEU A 72 15.85 8.56 6.52
C LEU A 72 16.74 9.55 7.27
N ARG A 73 17.97 9.80 6.78
CA ARG A 73 18.89 10.77 7.38
C ARG A 73 18.36 12.20 7.30
N ASP A 74 17.86 12.61 6.13
CA ASP A 74 17.32 13.96 5.91
C ASP A 74 16.15 14.28 6.85
N ARG A 75 15.36 13.24 7.20
CA ARG A 75 14.26 13.33 8.17
C ARG A 75 14.68 13.06 9.62
N GLN A 76 15.94 12.79 9.85
CA GLN A 76 16.47 12.44 11.19
C GLN A 76 15.72 11.27 11.85
N LEU A 77 15.29 10.28 11.04
CA LEU A 77 14.58 9.11 11.53
C LEU A 77 15.57 8.10 12.10
N PRO A 78 15.47 7.76 13.40
CA PRO A 78 16.47 6.93 14.08
C PRO A 78 16.36 5.44 13.75
N SER A 79 15.22 5.01 13.24
CA SER A 79 14.99 3.60 12.90
C SER A 79 13.97 3.40 11.78
N LEU A 80 14.04 2.24 11.13
CA LEU A 80 13.15 1.80 10.07
C LEU A 80 12.64 0.38 10.36
N LEU A 81 11.31 0.20 10.37
CA LEU A 81 10.68 -1.10 10.48
C LEU A 81 10.63 -1.77 9.09
N ILE A 82 11.12 -2.99 9.01
CA ILE A 82 11.15 -3.81 7.80
C ILE A 82 10.57 -5.20 8.04
N ALA A 83 10.18 -5.88 6.97
CA ALA A 83 9.89 -7.31 6.93
C ALA A 83 11.12 -8.06 6.39
N PRO A 84 11.98 -8.62 7.24
CA PRO A 84 13.32 -9.08 6.84
C PRO A 84 13.30 -10.28 5.90
N THR A 85 12.19 -11.03 5.84
CA THR A 85 12.05 -12.22 4.97
C THR A 85 11.60 -11.89 3.54
N THR A 86 11.12 -10.66 3.30
CA THR A 86 10.73 -10.20 1.96
C THR A 86 11.97 -9.88 1.10
N PRO A 87 11.87 -9.92 -0.23
CA PRO A 87 12.99 -9.58 -1.11
C PRO A 87 13.57 -8.18 -0.87
N HIS A 88 12.71 -7.18 -0.66
CA HIS A 88 13.16 -5.82 -0.36
C HIS A 88 13.71 -5.70 1.06
N GLY A 89 13.16 -6.41 2.05
CA GLY A 89 13.71 -6.47 3.40
C GLY A 89 15.11 -7.08 3.43
N GLN A 90 15.33 -8.18 2.70
CA GLN A 90 16.66 -8.78 2.55
C GLN A 90 17.66 -7.82 1.90
N ARG A 91 17.22 -7.10 0.85
CA ARG A 91 18.06 -6.13 0.16
C ARG A 91 18.46 -4.97 1.07
N ILE A 92 17.54 -4.45 1.87
CA ILE A 92 17.85 -3.43 2.87
C ILE A 92 18.82 -3.97 3.92
N THR A 93 18.58 -5.15 4.47
CA THR A 93 19.47 -5.76 5.47
C THR A 93 20.89 -5.89 4.93
N GLN A 94 21.04 -6.33 3.67
CA GLN A 94 22.35 -6.42 3.02
C GLN A 94 23.01 -5.05 2.83
N HIS A 95 22.25 -4.03 2.39
CA HIS A 95 22.77 -2.67 2.23
C HIS A 95 23.22 -2.06 3.54
N TRP A 96 22.45 -2.26 4.62
CA TRP A 96 22.75 -1.77 5.98
C TRP A 96 23.98 -2.44 6.60
N ALA A 97 24.18 -3.75 6.34
CA ALA A 97 25.36 -4.47 6.84
C ALA A 97 26.70 -3.84 6.40
N ASN A 98 26.70 -3.17 5.24
CA ASN A 98 27.87 -2.48 4.69
C ASN A 98 27.95 -1.00 5.08
N ASN A 99 26.98 -0.49 5.87
CA ASN A 99 26.85 0.94 6.21
C ASN A 99 26.41 1.12 7.68
N PRO A 100 27.31 0.95 8.65
CA PRO A 100 26.96 0.90 10.08
C PRO A 100 26.40 2.22 10.65
N ASP A 101 26.61 3.36 9.96
CA ASP A 101 26.13 4.68 10.38
C ASP A 101 24.69 4.97 9.97
N LEU A 102 24.00 3.98 9.39
CA LEU A 102 22.61 4.12 9.00
C LEU A 102 21.65 3.95 10.19
N PRO A 103 20.41 4.49 10.11
CA PRO A 103 19.39 4.29 11.13
C PRO A 103 19.16 2.82 11.46
N ALA A 104 18.83 2.51 12.71
CA ALA A 104 18.64 1.13 13.15
C ALA A 104 17.50 0.43 12.38
N LEU A 105 17.71 -0.83 12.00
CA LEU A 105 16.63 -1.66 11.46
C LEU A 105 15.86 -2.31 12.60
N LYS A 106 14.54 -2.23 12.53
CA LYS A 106 13.61 -2.99 13.36
C LYS A 106 12.92 -4.04 12.48
N SER A 107 12.76 -5.25 13.02
CA SER A 107 12.13 -6.35 12.28
C SER A 107 10.71 -6.60 12.77
N TYR A 108 9.77 -6.77 11.84
CA TYR A 108 8.45 -7.30 12.18
C TYR A 108 8.51 -8.84 12.16
N ASP A 109 8.98 -9.44 13.24
CA ASP A 109 9.31 -10.87 13.34
C ASP A 109 8.65 -11.59 14.52
N ARG A 110 7.74 -10.90 15.23
CA ARG A 110 7.04 -11.40 16.41
C ARG A 110 5.59 -10.91 16.46
N PRO A 111 4.69 -11.60 17.21
CA PRO A 111 3.31 -11.15 17.40
C PRO A 111 3.24 -9.73 17.96
N MET A 112 2.29 -8.94 17.46
CA MET A 112 2.13 -7.52 17.84
C MET A 112 1.91 -7.34 19.35
N GLU A 113 1.27 -8.27 20.00
CA GLU A 113 0.99 -8.26 21.43
C GLU A 113 2.27 -8.18 22.29
N GLU A 114 3.37 -8.73 21.79
CA GLU A 114 4.66 -8.79 22.54
C GLU A 114 5.43 -7.46 22.48
N TRP A 115 5.12 -6.59 21.53
CA TRP A 115 5.87 -5.34 21.32
C TRP A 115 4.99 -4.14 20.91
N LYS A 116 3.71 -4.21 21.22
CA LYS A 116 2.73 -3.18 20.87
C LYS A 116 3.18 -1.77 21.28
N ALA A 117 3.70 -1.60 22.49
CA ALA A 117 4.14 -0.30 22.97
C ALA A 117 5.28 0.28 22.12
N GLU A 118 6.27 -0.55 21.76
CA GLU A 118 7.38 -0.15 20.89
C GLU A 118 6.88 0.19 19.46
N LEU A 119 6.00 -0.64 18.91
CA LEU A 119 5.43 -0.40 17.57
C LEU A 119 4.71 0.94 17.48
N PHE A 120 3.90 1.27 18.49
CA PHE A 120 3.06 2.47 18.47
C PHE A 120 3.78 3.75 18.93
N ASN A 121 4.80 3.65 19.78
CA ASN A 121 5.45 4.83 20.37
C ASN A 121 6.87 5.08 19.85
N ASP A 122 7.60 4.01 19.50
CA ASP A 122 9.05 4.09 19.25
C ASP A 122 9.45 3.64 17.83
N THR A 123 8.46 3.48 16.92
CA THR A 123 8.72 3.07 15.54
C THR A 123 8.35 4.19 14.57
N PRO A 124 9.32 5.08 14.24
CA PRO A 124 9.04 6.32 13.50
C PRO A 124 8.77 6.11 12.02
N ALA A 125 9.27 5.02 11.44
CA ALA A 125 9.14 4.75 10.01
C ALA A 125 9.02 3.27 9.71
N SER A 126 8.40 2.95 8.58
CA SER A 126 8.34 1.60 8.02
C SER A 126 8.55 1.60 6.50
N LEU A 127 9.00 0.45 5.99
CA LEU A 127 9.07 0.15 4.57
C LEU A 127 8.18 -1.06 4.27
N THR A 128 7.32 -0.93 3.27
CA THR A 128 6.57 -2.07 2.71
C THR A 128 6.66 -2.13 1.19
N GLY A 129 6.45 -3.31 0.64
CA GLY A 129 6.15 -3.47 -0.77
C GLY A 129 4.72 -3.02 -1.12
N THR A 130 4.44 -2.94 -2.41
CA THR A 130 3.09 -2.78 -2.95
C THR A 130 2.78 -3.93 -3.91
N LEU A 131 1.51 -4.29 -4.05
CA LEU A 131 1.07 -5.18 -5.14
C LEU A 131 1.13 -4.45 -6.49
N GLY A 132 0.93 -3.15 -6.48
CA GLY A 132 0.93 -2.28 -7.64
C GLY A 132 0.30 -0.93 -7.34
N ALA A 133 -0.11 -0.22 -8.40
CA ALA A 133 -0.80 1.05 -8.30
C ALA A 133 -1.82 1.24 -9.43
N ILE A 134 -2.75 2.17 -9.24
CA ILE A 134 -3.80 2.54 -10.18
C ILE A 134 -3.60 3.99 -10.62
N ALA A 135 -3.25 4.19 -11.89
CA ALA A 135 -2.98 5.52 -12.44
C ALA A 135 -4.21 6.44 -12.40
N ALA A 136 -5.39 5.91 -12.76
CA ALA A 136 -6.63 6.67 -12.83
C ALA A 136 -7.07 7.28 -11.49
N THR A 137 -6.76 6.63 -10.39
CA THR A 137 -7.16 7.07 -9.04
C THR A 137 -6.02 7.63 -8.20
N GLY A 138 -4.77 7.51 -8.69
CA GLY A 138 -3.59 7.88 -7.91
C GLY A 138 -3.51 7.06 -6.62
N SER A 139 -3.63 5.74 -6.71
CA SER A 139 -3.70 4.88 -5.52
C SER A 139 -2.68 3.75 -5.58
N LEU A 140 -1.94 3.55 -4.49
CA LEU A 140 -1.18 2.33 -4.25
C LEU A 140 -2.11 1.20 -3.84
N ILE A 141 -1.73 -0.03 -4.16
CA ILE A 141 -2.41 -1.24 -3.71
C ILE A 141 -1.50 -1.91 -2.68
N LEU A 142 -1.87 -1.79 -1.41
CA LEU A 142 -1.20 -2.50 -0.33
C LEU A 142 -1.92 -3.82 -0.09
N TRP A 143 -1.13 -4.90 -0.11
CA TRP A 143 -1.62 -6.27 0.00
C TRP A 143 -0.97 -6.95 1.20
N PRO A 144 -1.53 -6.77 2.40
CA PRO A 144 -0.93 -7.32 3.61
C PRO A 144 -0.76 -8.83 3.53
N THR A 145 0.41 -9.28 3.93
CA THR A 145 0.75 -10.69 4.08
C THR A 145 1.09 -11.00 5.52
N ARG A 146 1.46 -12.25 5.80
CA ARG A 146 1.97 -12.63 7.12
C ARG A 146 3.31 -11.97 7.42
N GLU A 147 4.14 -11.81 6.41
CA GLU A 147 5.48 -11.21 6.48
C GLU A 147 5.42 -9.68 6.55
N GLU A 148 4.45 -9.08 5.85
CA GLU A 148 4.15 -7.65 5.85
C GLU A 148 2.74 -7.37 6.35
N PRO A 149 2.48 -7.48 7.67
CA PRO A 149 1.16 -7.20 8.22
C PRO A 149 0.74 -5.75 8.02
N ARG A 150 -0.56 -5.52 7.86
CA ARG A 150 -1.13 -4.18 7.62
C ARG A 150 -0.67 -3.09 8.61
N LEU A 151 -0.31 -3.48 9.83
CA LEU A 151 0.15 -2.52 10.84
C LEU A 151 1.45 -1.82 10.44
N MET A 152 2.28 -2.45 9.59
CA MET A 152 3.50 -1.80 9.07
C MET A 152 3.16 -0.56 8.24
N SER A 153 2.07 -0.58 7.47
CA SER A 153 1.65 0.55 6.63
C SER A 153 0.72 1.53 7.34
N LEU A 154 0.23 1.23 8.55
CA LEU A 154 -0.78 2.04 9.23
C LEU A 154 -0.30 2.70 10.52
N VAL A 155 0.67 2.10 11.24
CA VAL A 155 1.06 2.58 12.56
C VAL A 155 2.23 3.56 12.54
N PRO A 156 3.36 3.29 11.87
CA PRO A 156 4.48 4.22 11.85
C PRO A 156 4.10 5.57 11.23
N PRO A 157 4.53 6.70 11.81
CA PRO A 157 4.21 8.04 11.30
C PRO A 157 4.68 8.30 9.87
N VAL A 158 5.79 7.69 9.45
CA VAL A 158 6.30 7.78 8.08
C VAL A 158 6.25 6.40 7.42
N HIS A 159 5.51 6.29 6.33
CA HIS A 159 5.43 5.07 5.54
C HIS A 159 6.16 5.23 4.21
N PHE A 160 7.20 4.44 4.01
CA PHE A 160 7.87 4.27 2.72
C PHE A 160 7.25 3.09 1.97
N ALA A 161 6.76 3.33 0.77
CA ALA A 161 6.14 2.31 -0.08
C ALA A 161 6.99 2.08 -1.33
N LEU A 162 7.37 0.83 -1.59
CA LEU A 162 8.15 0.45 -2.75
C LEU A 162 7.22 -0.03 -3.87
N LEU A 163 7.22 0.67 -5.00
CA LEU A 163 6.39 0.40 -6.16
C LEU A 163 7.24 0.11 -7.38
N LYS A 164 6.99 -0.98 -8.10
CA LYS A 164 7.58 -1.22 -9.41
C LYS A 164 6.78 -0.50 -10.50
N ALA A 165 7.44 0.21 -11.41
CA ALA A 165 6.80 0.89 -12.53
C ALA A 165 5.98 -0.07 -13.39
N SER A 166 6.49 -1.28 -13.61
CA SER A 166 5.81 -2.35 -14.35
C SER A 166 4.50 -2.85 -13.70
N GLN A 167 4.26 -2.52 -12.43
CA GLN A 167 3.04 -2.91 -11.70
C GLN A 167 1.97 -1.81 -11.65
N ILE A 168 2.18 -0.69 -12.34
CA ILE A 168 1.16 0.37 -12.44
C ILE A 168 0.16 -0.01 -13.53
N ARG A 169 -1.12 -0.01 -13.18
CA ARG A 169 -2.24 -0.28 -14.08
C ARG A 169 -3.07 0.97 -14.32
N ASP A 170 -3.82 0.97 -15.40
CA ASP A 170 -4.62 2.12 -15.80
C ASP A 170 -5.74 2.39 -14.82
N ASN A 171 -6.55 1.36 -14.54
CA ASN A 171 -7.77 1.47 -13.76
C ASN A 171 -7.98 0.25 -12.83
N PHE A 172 -8.96 0.36 -11.95
CA PHE A 172 -9.22 -0.66 -10.94
C PHE A 172 -9.76 -1.97 -11.53
N TYR A 173 -10.51 -1.90 -12.62
CA TYR A 173 -11.02 -3.10 -13.30
C TYR A 173 -9.86 -3.96 -13.82
N GLN A 174 -8.89 -3.33 -14.49
CA GLN A 174 -7.69 -4.00 -14.98
C GLN A 174 -6.90 -4.68 -13.83
N VAL A 175 -6.76 -3.99 -12.69
CA VAL A 175 -6.13 -4.54 -11.49
C VAL A 175 -6.84 -5.81 -11.00
N GLN A 176 -8.17 -5.78 -10.90
CA GLN A 176 -8.94 -6.92 -10.44
C GLN A 176 -8.81 -8.14 -11.37
N GLN A 177 -8.73 -7.90 -12.67
CA GLN A 177 -8.57 -8.96 -13.66
C GLN A 177 -7.16 -9.53 -13.67
N GLU A 178 -6.13 -8.68 -13.77
CA GLU A 178 -4.75 -9.14 -13.93
C GLU A 178 -4.14 -9.69 -12.65
N PHE A 179 -4.53 -9.19 -11.49
CA PHE A 179 -4.07 -9.71 -10.19
C PHE A 179 -5.01 -10.77 -9.61
N GLU A 180 -5.98 -11.24 -10.41
CA GLU A 180 -6.83 -12.39 -10.10
C GLU A 180 -7.51 -12.32 -8.72
N TRP A 181 -7.99 -11.13 -8.31
CA TRP A 181 -8.58 -10.92 -6.98
C TRP A 181 -9.72 -11.88 -6.67
N ALA A 182 -10.46 -12.35 -7.68
CA ALA A 182 -11.52 -13.33 -7.52
C ALA A 182 -11.02 -14.70 -7.02
N GLN A 183 -9.75 -15.03 -7.24
CA GLN A 183 -9.18 -16.32 -6.81
C GLN A 183 -8.75 -16.33 -5.35
N GLY A 184 -8.49 -15.18 -4.76
CA GLY A 184 -8.15 -15.08 -3.34
C GLY A 184 -7.75 -13.67 -2.95
N MET A 185 -8.40 -13.13 -1.95
CA MET A 185 -8.07 -11.85 -1.34
C MET A 185 -7.59 -12.06 0.10
N PRO A 186 -6.66 -11.22 0.61
CA PRO A 186 -6.39 -11.18 2.03
C PRO A 186 -7.63 -10.69 2.77
N THR A 187 -7.64 -10.82 4.09
CA THR A 187 -8.72 -10.28 4.92
C THR A 187 -8.90 -8.78 4.79
N ASN A 188 -7.88 -8.09 4.28
CA ASN A 188 -7.87 -6.64 4.10
C ASN A 188 -6.89 -6.26 2.98
N ALA A 189 -7.36 -5.60 1.94
CA ALA A 189 -6.56 -4.92 0.93
C ALA A 189 -6.80 -3.41 1.04
N LEU A 190 -5.76 -2.59 0.90
CA LEU A 190 -5.83 -1.15 1.07
C LEU A 190 -5.51 -0.44 -0.25
N LEU A 191 -6.36 0.53 -0.63
CA LEU A 191 -6.06 1.51 -1.67
C LEU A 191 -5.66 2.81 -0.98
N VAL A 192 -4.42 3.25 -1.18
CA VAL A 192 -3.84 4.39 -0.48
C VAL A 192 -3.36 5.43 -1.47
N SER A 193 -3.95 6.63 -1.44
CA SER A 193 -3.57 7.73 -2.35
C SER A 193 -2.65 8.75 -1.71
N GLY A 194 -2.59 8.82 -0.40
CA GLY A 194 -1.78 9.80 0.32
C GLY A 194 -1.71 9.56 1.82
N PRO A 195 -1.11 10.48 2.57
CA PRO A 195 -1.07 10.46 4.02
C PRO A 195 -2.47 10.38 4.63
N SER A 196 -2.56 9.78 5.81
CA SER A 196 -3.82 9.74 6.55
C SER A 196 -4.26 11.14 6.93
N LYS A 197 -5.48 11.50 6.55
CA LYS A 197 -6.09 12.77 6.97
C LYS A 197 -7.53 12.56 7.41
N THR A 198 -7.91 13.26 8.46
CA THR A 198 -9.28 13.35 8.94
C THR A 198 -9.71 14.80 8.92
N ALA A 199 -10.91 15.08 8.41
CA ALA A 199 -11.54 16.37 8.56
C ALA A 199 -12.43 16.32 9.80
N ASP A 200 -12.17 17.19 10.78
CA ASP A 200 -13.03 17.35 11.94
C ASP A 200 -14.24 18.26 11.59
N ILE A 201 -15.25 18.23 12.46
CA ILE A 201 -16.49 19.04 12.36
C ILE A 201 -16.16 20.54 12.23
N GLU A 202 -15.06 21.00 12.79
CA GLU A 202 -14.56 22.38 12.71
C GLU A 202 -13.76 22.69 11.43
N GLN A 203 -13.75 21.79 10.43
CA GLN A 203 -12.99 21.93 9.18
C GLN A 203 -11.46 21.98 9.34
N VAL A 204 -10.94 21.57 10.49
CA VAL A 204 -9.50 21.44 10.69
C VAL A 204 -9.03 20.09 10.15
N LEU A 205 -8.08 20.12 9.22
CA LEU A 205 -7.44 18.90 8.70
C LEU A 205 -6.41 18.41 9.70
N ALA A 206 -6.66 17.24 10.29
CA ALA A 206 -5.70 16.52 11.13
C ALA A 206 -5.03 15.41 10.32
N TYR A 207 -3.71 15.47 10.20
CA TYR A 207 -2.90 14.43 9.57
C TYR A 207 -2.42 13.41 10.61
N GLY A 208 -2.42 12.12 10.22
CA GLY A 208 -1.87 11.05 11.06
C GLY A 208 -2.78 10.54 12.16
N ALA A 209 -4.09 10.85 12.14
CA ALA A 209 -5.02 10.38 13.17
C ALA A 209 -5.31 8.87 13.06
N HIS A 210 -5.36 8.32 11.85
CA HIS A 210 -5.74 6.92 11.58
C HIS A 210 -4.74 6.17 10.70
N GLY A 211 -3.53 6.71 10.52
CA GLY A 211 -2.48 6.15 9.68
C GLY A 211 -1.29 7.09 9.59
N PRO A 212 -0.34 6.82 8.67
CA PRO A 212 0.88 7.61 8.54
C PRO A 212 0.61 9.10 8.29
N LYS A 213 1.42 9.95 8.89
CA LYS A 213 1.47 11.40 8.62
C LYS A 213 2.07 11.71 7.26
N ASP A 214 3.06 10.91 6.87
CA ASP A 214 3.80 11.05 5.64
C ASP A 214 3.78 9.74 4.87
N LEU A 215 3.48 9.84 3.57
CA LEU A 215 3.61 8.75 2.62
C LEU A 215 4.68 9.10 1.61
N VAL A 216 5.71 8.28 1.53
CA VAL A 216 6.82 8.42 0.57
C VAL A 216 6.84 7.21 -0.34
N VAL A 217 6.71 7.41 -1.64
CA VAL A 217 6.68 6.34 -2.64
C VAL A 217 7.99 6.33 -3.42
N LEU A 218 8.68 5.20 -3.41
CA LEU A 218 9.83 4.93 -4.24
C LEU A 218 9.39 4.13 -5.45
N ILE A 219 9.32 4.75 -6.62
CA ILE A 219 8.97 4.06 -7.87
C ILE A 219 10.25 3.54 -8.51
N LEU A 220 10.33 2.22 -8.61
CA LEU A 220 11.44 1.54 -9.28
C LEU A 220 11.18 1.51 -10.79
N GLU A 221 12.09 2.10 -11.54
CA GLU A 221 12.13 2.00 -13.00
C GLU A 221 12.71 0.63 -13.36
N ASP A 222 11.84 -0.35 -13.53
CA ASP A 222 12.15 -1.78 -13.76
C ASP A 222 11.80 -2.25 -15.19
N GLN A 223 11.87 -1.35 -16.16
CA GLN A 223 11.62 -1.63 -17.57
C GLN A 223 12.83 -2.22 -18.28
#